data_175be7271bd185876b5d5a5e493ed46a
#
_entry.id   175be7271bd185876b5d5a5e493ed46a
#
_cell.length_a   1.000
_cell.length_b   1.000
_cell.length_c   1.000
_cell.angle_alpha   90.00
_cell.angle_beta   90.00
_cell.angle_gamma   90.00
#
_symmetry.space_group_name_H-M   'P 1'
#
loop_
_entity.id
_entity.type
_entity.pdbx_description
1 polymer ?
#
loop_
_entity_poly.entity_id
_entity_poly.type
_entity_poly.pdbx_seq_one_letter_code
_entity_poly.pdbx_strand_id
1 'polypeptide(L)'
;VTFAATVSGLTISGTWTKLYFTLKESDYDTDDLALIQIVETNPGAGADGLLYLDGAAIASPITVSDGTLTVNQAAGTVAIALTDNATSLLAKTSGLVWDIKTKDAVGATVQNAVGTASITQSVTQTI
;
A
#
# COMPACT_ATOMS: atom_id res chain seq x y z
N VAL A 1 -14.04 2.32 7.98
CA VAL A 1 -14.29 1.13 7.17
C VAL A 1 -12.96 0.47 6.82
N THR A 2 -12.87 -0.84 6.94
CA THR A 2 -11.69 -1.57 6.51
C THR A 2 -11.61 -1.58 4.98
N PHE A 3 -10.39 -1.59 4.47
CA PHE A 3 -10.13 -1.74 3.04
C PHE A 3 -9.38 -3.04 2.81
N ALA A 4 -9.81 -3.82 1.83
CA ALA A 4 -9.10 -5.02 1.41
C ALA A 4 -9.24 -5.20 -0.10
N ALA A 5 -8.13 -5.47 -0.76
CA ALA A 5 -8.10 -5.69 -2.19
C ALA A 5 -6.98 -6.67 -2.54
N THR A 6 -7.13 -7.36 -3.66
CA THR A 6 -6.08 -8.22 -4.19
C THR A 6 -5.81 -7.83 -5.64
N VAL A 7 -4.55 -7.56 -5.92
CA VAL A 7 -4.07 -7.35 -7.29
C VAL A 7 -3.48 -8.65 -7.79
N SER A 8 -3.89 -9.08 -8.97
CA SER A 8 -3.47 -10.34 -9.58
C SER A 8 -2.84 -10.13 -10.95
N GLY A 9 -2.33 -11.19 -11.56
CA GLY A 9 -1.70 -11.12 -12.87
C GLY A 9 -0.34 -10.45 -12.86
N LEU A 10 0.32 -10.37 -11.71
CA LEU A 10 1.62 -9.72 -11.58
C LEU A 10 2.74 -10.70 -11.92
N THR A 11 3.81 -10.15 -12.52
CA THR A 11 5.08 -10.84 -12.66
C THR A 11 6.04 -10.29 -11.63
N ILE A 12 6.26 -11.04 -10.57
CA ILE A 12 7.13 -10.64 -9.47
C ILE A 12 8.43 -11.41 -9.57
N SER A 13 9.55 -10.70 -9.69
CA SER A 13 10.87 -11.32 -9.79
C SER A 13 11.17 -12.16 -8.56
N GLY A 14 11.76 -13.36 -8.76
CA GLY A 14 12.20 -14.22 -7.65
C GLY A 14 13.30 -13.61 -6.79
N THR A 15 13.91 -12.52 -7.22
CA THR A 15 14.98 -11.82 -6.49
C THR A 15 14.49 -10.56 -5.77
N TRP A 16 13.18 -10.35 -5.68
CA TRP A 16 12.66 -9.17 -5.00
C TRP A 16 13.04 -9.19 -3.51
N THR A 17 13.39 -8.02 -2.99
CA THR A 17 13.70 -7.86 -1.57
C THR A 17 12.68 -7.00 -0.85
N LYS A 18 12.08 -6.04 -1.54
CA LYS A 18 11.00 -5.20 -1.01
C LYS A 18 9.94 -4.99 -2.06
N LEU A 19 8.70 -4.94 -1.63
CA LEU A 19 7.56 -4.60 -2.47
C LEU A 19 6.79 -3.48 -1.78
N TYR A 20 6.46 -2.45 -2.57
CA TYR A 20 5.72 -1.28 -2.09
C TYR A 20 4.38 -1.19 -2.82
N PHE A 21 3.33 -0.99 -2.06
CA PHE A 21 2.06 -0.47 -2.59
C PHE A 21 1.95 0.99 -2.20
N THR A 22 1.74 1.86 -3.17
CA THR A 22 1.67 3.31 -2.95
C THR A 22 0.41 3.85 -3.59
N LEU A 23 -0.36 4.62 -2.83
CA LEU A 23 -1.56 5.33 -3.27
C LEU A 23 -1.32 6.82 -3.10
N LYS A 24 -1.52 7.60 -4.15
CA LYS A 24 -1.23 9.04 -4.20
C LYS A 24 -2.40 9.82 -4.78
N GLU A 25 -2.43 11.11 -4.52
CA GLU A 25 -3.37 12.03 -5.18
C GLU A 25 -2.97 12.28 -6.64
N SER A 26 -1.68 12.23 -6.94
CA SER A 26 -1.13 12.45 -8.28
C SER A 26 0.14 11.62 -8.44
N ASP A 27 0.40 11.14 -9.67
CA ASP A 27 1.63 10.44 -10.00
C ASP A 27 2.87 11.36 -10.00
N TYR A 28 2.67 12.67 -9.91
CA TYR A 28 3.76 13.63 -9.73
C TYR A 28 4.18 13.79 -8.27
N ASP A 29 3.39 13.31 -7.32
CA ASP A 29 3.74 13.41 -5.90
C ASP A 29 4.89 12.47 -5.56
N THR A 30 5.73 12.90 -4.62
CA THR A 30 6.78 12.06 -4.07
C THR A 30 6.20 11.06 -3.06
N ASP A 31 6.96 10.01 -2.75
CA ASP A 31 6.45 8.94 -1.89
C ASP A 31 6.15 9.40 -0.45
N ASP A 32 6.87 10.41 0.04
CA ASP A 32 6.61 10.98 1.36
C ASP A 32 5.29 11.76 1.43
N LEU A 33 4.68 12.07 0.28
CA LEU A 33 3.35 12.67 0.18
C LEU A 33 2.27 11.62 -0.09
N ALA A 34 2.59 10.35 -0.04
CA ALA A 34 1.63 9.29 -0.32
C ALA A 34 0.47 9.32 0.65
N LEU A 35 -0.74 9.11 0.13
CA LEU A 35 -1.91 8.90 0.97
C LEU A 35 -1.81 7.58 1.72
N ILE A 36 -1.26 6.56 1.07
CA ILE A 36 -0.96 5.26 1.67
C ILE A 36 0.32 4.76 1.03
N GLN A 37 1.26 4.32 1.85
CA GLN A 37 2.36 3.49 1.39
C GLN A 37 2.59 2.36 2.37
N ILE A 38 2.59 1.14 1.85
CA ILE A 38 2.78 -0.09 2.62
C ILE A 38 3.95 -0.84 2.00
N VAL A 39 4.79 -1.43 2.85
CA VAL A 39 5.96 -2.20 2.42
C VAL A 39 5.91 -3.63 2.96
N GLU A 40 6.40 -4.56 2.15
CA GLU A 40 6.67 -5.95 2.54
C GLU A 40 8.11 -6.29 2.15
N THR A 41 8.84 -6.93 3.05
CA THR A 41 10.22 -7.36 2.84
C THR A 41 10.26 -8.86 2.58
N ASN A 42 11.12 -9.30 1.69
CA ASN A 42 11.31 -10.72 1.36
C ASN A 42 12.71 -11.21 1.80
N PRO A 43 12.85 -12.21 2.66
CA PRO A 43 11.75 -12.82 3.42
C PRO A 43 11.18 -11.84 4.44
N GLY A 44 9.88 -11.93 4.71
CA GLY A 44 9.20 -11.02 5.62
C GLY A 44 9.86 -10.99 6.98
N ALA A 45 10.24 -9.81 7.43
CA ALA A 45 10.85 -9.60 8.73
C ALA A 45 10.88 -8.12 9.10
N GLY A 46 10.68 -7.82 10.35
CA GLY A 46 10.92 -6.49 10.90
C GLY A 46 9.78 -5.50 10.72
N ALA A 47 10.08 -4.33 10.19
CA ALA A 47 9.19 -3.17 10.20
C ALA A 47 8.29 -3.09 8.97
N ASP A 48 7.83 -4.23 8.46
CA ASP A 48 6.90 -4.25 7.34
C ASP A 48 5.55 -3.68 7.74
N GLY A 49 4.85 -3.09 6.79
CA GLY A 49 3.53 -2.53 6.99
C GLY A 49 3.42 -1.09 6.51
N LEU A 50 2.48 -0.37 7.11
CA LEU A 50 2.15 1.01 6.72
C LEU A 50 3.31 1.95 7.04
N LEU A 51 3.77 2.71 6.04
CA LEU A 51 4.85 3.70 6.17
C LEU A 51 4.33 5.13 6.17
N TYR A 52 3.40 5.46 5.28
CA TYR A 52 2.85 6.81 5.12
C TYR A 52 1.33 6.75 5.07
N LEU A 53 0.70 7.73 5.67
CA LEU A 53 -0.75 7.90 5.68
C LEU A 53 -1.07 9.39 5.59
N ASP A 54 -1.96 9.75 4.66
CA ASP A 54 -2.48 11.10 4.44
C ASP A 54 -1.38 12.16 4.30
N GLY A 55 -0.30 11.80 3.59
CA GLY A 55 0.79 12.72 3.27
C GLY A 55 1.83 12.88 4.35
N ALA A 56 1.86 12.01 5.35
CA ALA A 56 2.82 12.08 6.45
C ALA A 56 3.22 10.69 6.92
N ALA A 57 4.40 10.58 7.51
CA ALA A 57 4.82 9.36 8.20
C ALA A 57 3.83 9.03 9.30
N ILE A 58 3.57 7.73 9.49
CA ILE A 58 2.59 7.29 10.49
C ILE A 58 3.03 7.70 11.90
N ALA A 59 2.05 8.01 12.73
CA ALA A 59 2.26 8.42 14.11
C ALA A 59 1.12 7.87 14.98
N SER A 60 1.41 7.70 16.27
CA SER A 60 0.40 7.22 17.23
C SER A 60 -0.93 7.99 17.07
N PRO A 61 -2.10 7.30 17.13
CA PRO A 61 -2.28 5.88 17.44
C PRO A 61 -2.14 4.92 16.25
N ILE A 62 -1.78 5.42 15.08
CA ILE A 62 -1.60 4.59 13.88
C ILE A 62 -0.24 3.91 13.92
N THR A 63 -0.20 2.64 13.59
CA THR A 63 1.04 1.85 13.59
C THR A 63 1.23 1.13 12.26
N VAL A 64 2.40 0.51 12.10
CA VAL A 64 2.70 -0.25 10.89
C VAL A 64 1.69 -1.37 10.64
N SER A 65 1.12 -1.95 11.69
CA SER A 65 0.14 -3.03 11.57
C SER A 65 -1.24 -2.58 11.07
N ASP A 66 -1.48 -1.28 10.96
CA ASP A 66 -2.71 -0.75 10.38
C ASP A 66 -2.78 -0.86 8.86
N GLY A 67 -1.69 -1.23 8.21
CA GLY A 67 -1.65 -1.57 6.79
C GLY A 67 -0.77 -2.78 6.56
N THR A 68 -1.22 -3.74 5.75
CA THR A 68 -0.46 -4.96 5.49
C THR A 68 -0.51 -5.33 4.01
N LEU A 69 0.57 -5.97 3.55
CA LEU A 69 0.64 -6.61 2.25
C LEU A 69 0.91 -8.11 2.44
N THR A 70 0.22 -8.93 1.66
CA THR A 70 0.52 -10.35 1.56
C THR A 70 0.90 -10.64 0.12
N VAL A 71 2.16 -10.98 -0.09
CA VAL A 71 2.72 -11.21 -1.43
C VAL A 71 2.81 -12.71 -1.69
N ASN A 72 2.20 -13.14 -2.80
CA ASN A 72 2.36 -14.49 -3.30
C ASN A 72 3.03 -14.41 -4.66
N GLN A 73 4.34 -14.56 -4.68
CA GLN A 73 5.14 -14.46 -5.90
C GLN A 73 4.74 -15.51 -6.94
N ALA A 74 4.53 -16.74 -6.52
CA ALA A 74 4.22 -17.84 -7.44
C ALA A 74 2.86 -17.64 -8.13
N ALA A 75 1.89 -17.11 -7.41
CA ALA A 75 0.55 -16.81 -7.96
C ALA A 75 0.50 -15.45 -8.65
N GLY A 76 1.49 -14.58 -8.45
CA GLY A 76 1.46 -13.23 -8.99
C GLY A 76 0.39 -12.35 -8.36
N THR A 77 0.18 -12.48 -7.05
CA THR A 77 -0.83 -11.71 -6.32
C THR A 77 -0.24 -10.93 -5.16
N VAL A 78 -0.85 -9.78 -4.89
CA VAL A 78 -0.57 -8.96 -3.71
C VAL A 78 -1.90 -8.61 -3.07
N ALA A 79 -2.11 -9.04 -1.84
CA ALA A 79 -3.27 -8.68 -1.05
C ALA A 79 -2.95 -7.48 -0.17
N ILE A 80 -3.80 -6.47 -0.20
CA ILE A 80 -3.62 -5.20 0.49
C ILE A 80 -4.74 -5.08 1.51
N ALA A 81 -4.41 -4.76 2.75
CA ALA A 81 -5.40 -4.55 3.80
C ALA A 81 -5.07 -3.33 4.65
N LEU A 82 -6.09 -2.53 4.93
CA LEU A 82 -6.02 -1.36 5.81
C LEU A 82 -7.11 -1.46 6.86
N THR A 83 -6.78 -1.12 8.08
CA THR A 83 -7.74 -1.09 9.18
C THR A 83 -8.59 0.17 9.15
N ASP A 84 -9.67 0.18 9.93
CA ASP A 84 -10.51 1.37 10.13
C ASP A 84 -9.70 2.55 10.66
N ASN A 85 -8.72 2.31 11.51
CA ASN A 85 -7.88 3.36 12.05
C ASN A 85 -7.17 4.12 10.93
N ALA A 86 -6.65 3.41 9.95
CA ALA A 86 -5.96 4.02 8.81
C ALA A 86 -6.94 4.70 7.86
N THR A 87 -8.00 4.03 7.45
CA THR A 87 -8.91 4.56 6.43
C THR A 87 -9.69 5.77 6.90
N SER A 88 -9.99 5.87 8.18
CA SER A 88 -10.75 7.00 8.73
C SER A 88 -10.00 8.33 8.66
N LEU A 89 -8.68 8.31 8.50
CA LEU A 89 -7.86 9.51 8.43
C LEU A 89 -7.62 10.02 7.00
N LEU A 90 -8.13 9.31 5.99
CA LEU A 90 -7.94 9.73 4.61
C LEU A 90 -8.88 10.88 4.25
N ALA A 91 -8.29 12.03 3.91
CA ALA A 91 -9.05 13.22 3.53
C ALA A 91 -9.59 13.11 2.10
N LYS A 92 -8.82 12.52 1.19
CA LYS A 92 -9.23 12.33 -0.20
C LYS A 92 -9.42 10.86 -0.48
N THR A 93 -10.55 10.50 -1.10
CA THR A 93 -10.95 9.11 -1.32
C THR A 93 -11.25 8.77 -2.77
N SER A 94 -11.15 9.72 -3.70
CA SER A 94 -11.41 9.49 -5.12
C SER A 94 -10.40 10.22 -5.99
N GLY A 95 -10.30 9.79 -7.25
CA GLY A 95 -9.34 10.35 -8.20
C GLY A 95 -7.90 10.02 -7.83
N LEU A 96 -7.67 8.89 -7.20
CA LEU A 96 -6.36 8.48 -6.71
C LEU A 96 -5.64 7.64 -7.74
N VAL A 97 -4.31 7.66 -7.68
CA VAL A 97 -3.44 6.77 -8.48
C VAL A 97 -2.67 5.85 -7.55
N TRP A 98 -2.45 4.62 -8.00
CA TRP A 98 -1.69 3.65 -7.21
C TRP A 98 -0.69 2.93 -8.10
N ASP A 99 0.38 2.44 -7.48
CA ASP A 99 1.30 1.53 -8.14
C ASP A 99 1.79 0.46 -7.17
N ILE A 100 2.34 -0.60 -7.75
CA ILE A 100 3.08 -1.64 -7.04
C ILE A 100 4.47 -1.69 -7.65
N LYS A 101 5.49 -1.49 -6.82
CA LYS A 101 6.89 -1.54 -7.23
C LYS A 101 7.65 -2.53 -6.38
N THR A 102 8.60 -3.22 -7.02
CA THR A 102 9.53 -4.09 -6.32
C THR A 102 10.94 -3.55 -6.42
N LYS A 103 11.74 -3.79 -5.39
CA LYS A 103 13.20 -3.65 -5.40
C LYS A 103 13.82 -5.03 -5.35
N ASP A 104 14.92 -5.21 -6.07
CA ASP A 104 15.71 -6.44 -6.00
C ASP A 104 16.93 -6.27 -5.08
N ALA A 105 17.76 -7.33 -5.00
CA ALA A 105 18.93 -7.34 -4.12
C ALA A 105 20.01 -6.33 -4.52
N VAL A 106 20.04 -5.87 -5.77
CA VAL A 106 20.98 -4.85 -6.24
C VAL A 106 20.39 -3.44 -6.20
N GLY A 107 19.14 -3.31 -5.74
CA GLY A 107 18.48 -2.03 -5.59
C GLY A 107 17.73 -1.53 -6.82
N ALA A 108 17.63 -2.32 -7.89
CA ALA A 108 16.85 -1.96 -9.06
C ALA A 108 15.35 -1.97 -8.73
N THR A 109 14.63 -0.95 -9.19
CA THR A 109 13.21 -0.80 -8.95
C THR A 109 12.43 -1.09 -10.22
N VAL A 110 11.39 -1.92 -10.11
CA VAL A 110 10.51 -2.28 -11.22
C VAL A 110 9.07 -1.97 -10.82
N GLN A 111 8.36 -1.24 -11.69
CA GLN A 111 6.93 -1.02 -11.53
C GLN A 111 6.17 -2.22 -12.08
N ASN A 112 5.47 -2.95 -11.20
CA ASN A 112 4.76 -4.17 -11.58
C ASN A 112 3.32 -3.92 -11.99
N ALA A 113 2.69 -2.87 -11.45
CA ALA A 113 1.32 -2.50 -11.79
C ALA A 113 1.06 -1.04 -11.45
N VAL A 114 0.09 -0.45 -12.13
CA VAL A 114 -0.35 0.92 -11.92
C VAL A 114 -1.83 1.02 -12.26
N GLY A 115 -2.55 1.92 -11.61
CA GLY A 115 -3.96 2.11 -11.88
C GLY A 115 -4.54 3.32 -11.16
N THR A 116 -5.85 3.42 -11.22
CA THR A 116 -6.62 4.43 -10.50
C THR A 116 -7.46 3.75 -9.43
N ALA A 117 -7.80 4.50 -8.38
CA ALA A 117 -8.55 3.94 -7.27
C ALA A 117 -9.46 4.98 -6.64
N SER A 118 -10.46 4.49 -5.94
CA SER A 118 -11.25 5.25 -4.98
C SER A 118 -11.48 4.38 -3.75
N ILE A 119 -11.59 5.03 -2.60
CA ILE A 119 -11.91 4.37 -1.34
C ILE A 119 -13.27 4.87 -0.91
N THR A 120 -14.24 3.96 -0.82
CA THR A 120 -15.57 4.29 -0.34
C THR A 120 -15.60 4.15 1.16
N GLN A 121 -15.86 5.24 1.86
CA GLN A 121 -16.05 5.21 3.30
C GLN A 121 -17.52 4.99 3.60
N SER A 122 -17.79 4.33 4.74
CA SER A 122 -19.15 4.14 5.19
C SER A 122 -19.80 5.48 5.54
N VAL A 123 -20.99 5.73 5.00
CA VAL A 123 -21.78 6.90 5.37
C VAL A 123 -22.66 6.62 6.58
N THR A 124 -22.83 5.35 6.96
CA THR A 124 -23.57 4.95 8.15
C THR A 124 -22.61 4.82 9.30
N GLN A 125 -22.73 5.71 10.25
CA GLN A 125 -21.97 5.63 11.47
C GLN A 125 -22.59 4.58 12.40
N THR A 126 -21.88 4.25 13.45
CA THR A 126 -22.42 3.35 14.49
C THR A 126 -23.68 3.97 15.10
N ILE A 127 -24.70 3.19 15.14
CA ILE A 127 -25.99 3.58 15.69
C ILE A 127 -26.32 2.75 16.93
#